data_95c14a976a71b3c496d47da3296e3521
#
_entry.id   95c14a976a71b3c496d47da3296e3521
#
_cell.length_a   1.000
_cell.length_b   1.000
_cell.length_c   1.000
_cell.angle_alpha   90.00
_cell.angle_beta   90.00
_cell.angle_gamma   90.00
#
_symmetry.space_group_name_H-M   'P 1'
#
loop_
_entity.id
_entity.type
_entity.pdbx_description
1 polymer ?
#
loop_
_entity_poly.entity_id
_entity_poly.type
_entity_poly.pdbx_seq_one_letter_code
_entity_poly.pdbx_strand_id
1 'polypeptide(L)'
;MGARILVIDDEVDMLSLIKLILIEKTDYEVVTTNNPLEVSELLAQKKFDVIVTDLKMPIMDGLDVVDAIRKKDELVPIIIITAYGSIESAEEAVKKGAFDYITKPFRQEQLLISIKRALDWYNLKKDYLELKKKLTQAIETTEKS
;
A
#
# COMPACT_ATOMS: atom_id res chain seq x y z
N MET A 1 -12.28 -6.44 13.41
CA MET A 1 -10.98 -5.80 13.42
C MET A 1 -10.64 -5.29 12.04
N GLY A 2 -10.21 -4.06 11.97
CA GLY A 2 -9.93 -3.42 10.70
C GLY A 2 -8.55 -3.73 10.15
N ALA A 3 -8.41 -3.51 8.85
CA ALA A 3 -7.11 -3.56 8.20
C ALA A 3 -6.20 -2.44 8.70
N ARG A 4 -4.91 -2.61 8.52
CA ARG A 4 -3.91 -1.61 8.92
C ARG A 4 -3.37 -0.91 7.68
N ILE A 5 -3.48 0.41 7.67
CA ILE A 5 -3.09 1.26 6.55
C ILE A 5 -1.91 2.13 6.99
N LEU A 6 -0.85 2.16 6.18
CA LEU A 6 0.27 3.08 6.38
C LEU A 6 0.13 4.23 5.39
N VAL A 7 0.22 5.47 5.88
CA VAL A 7 0.16 6.67 5.05
C VAL A 7 1.48 7.44 5.19
N ILE A 8 2.11 7.72 4.07
CA ILE A 8 3.41 8.38 3.99
C ILE A 8 3.26 9.66 3.17
N ASP A 9 3.53 10.81 3.78
CA ASP A 9 3.49 12.11 3.10
C ASP A 9 4.32 13.09 3.92
N ASP A 10 5.15 13.90 3.27
CA ASP A 10 5.94 14.90 3.96
C ASP A 10 5.11 16.07 4.49
N GLU A 11 3.90 16.26 3.97
CA GLU A 11 2.98 17.29 4.43
C GLU A 11 2.12 16.78 5.59
N VAL A 12 2.35 17.32 6.78
CA VAL A 12 1.63 16.90 7.99
C VAL A 12 0.12 17.14 7.85
N ASP A 13 -0.28 18.22 7.20
CA ASP A 13 -1.69 18.53 6.98
C ASP A 13 -2.38 17.46 6.13
N MET A 14 -1.69 16.96 5.12
CA MET A 14 -2.22 15.89 4.28
C MET A 14 -2.36 14.58 5.06
N LEU A 15 -1.37 14.25 5.89
CA LEU A 15 -1.46 13.08 6.77
C LEU A 15 -2.67 13.18 7.70
N SER A 16 -2.87 14.35 8.30
CA SER A 16 -4.00 14.59 9.18
C SER A 16 -5.34 14.46 8.46
N LEU A 17 -5.43 14.98 7.24
CA LEU A 17 -6.64 14.89 6.43
C LEU A 17 -6.98 13.44 6.08
N ILE A 18 -6.01 12.70 5.57
CA ILE A 18 -6.22 11.30 5.19
C ILE A 18 -6.59 10.46 6.42
N LYS A 19 -5.88 10.67 7.53
CA LYS A 19 -6.17 9.96 8.77
C LYS A 19 -7.59 10.23 9.25
N LEU A 20 -8.02 11.50 9.21
CA LEU A 20 -9.37 11.89 9.63
C LEU A 20 -10.43 11.19 8.76
N ILE A 21 -10.24 11.21 7.44
CA ILE A 21 -11.17 10.54 6.51
C ILE A 21 -11.31 9.06 6.86
N LEU A 22 -10.18 8.38 7.06
CA LEU A 22 -10.19 6.94 7.32
C LEU A 22 -10.78 6.60 8.68
N ILE A 23 -10.48 7.39 9.70
CA ILE A 23 -11.04 7.18 11.05
C ILE A 23 -12.55 7.38 11.06
N GLU A 24 -13.06 8.41 10.38
CA GLU A 24 -14.49 8.70 10.36
C GLU A 24 -15.31 7.73 9.50
N LYS A 25 -14.73 7.23 8.41
CA LYS A 25 -15.48 6.46 7.42
C LYS A 25 -15.21 4.96 7.46
N THR A 26 -14.22 4.51 8.22
CA THR A 26 -13.82 3.09 8.26
C THR A 26 -13.44 2.67 9.67
N ASP A 27 -13.21 1.38 9.85
CA ASP A 27 -12.65 0.81 11.08
C ASP A 27 -11.14 0.50 10.93
N TYR A 28 -10.50 1.04 9.90
CA TYR A 28 -9.09 0.77 9.67
C TYR A 28 -8.21 1.36 10.77
N GLU A 29 -7.14 0.63 11.10
CA GLU A 29 -6.06 1.17 11.92
C GLU A 29 -5.14 1.97 11.00
N VAL A 30 -4.89 3.23 11.32
CA VAL A 30 -4.12 4.12 10.47
C VAL A 30 -2.82 4.51 11.17
N VAL A 31 -1.70 4.23 10.50
CA VAL A 31 -0.37 4.65 10.94
C VAL A 31 0.14 5.67 9.92
N THR A 32 0.63 6.79 10.39
CA THR A 32 1.14 7.86 9.52
C THR A 32 2.61 8.13 9.80
N THR A 33 3.34 8.51 8.76
CA THR A 33 4.71 9.03 8.92
C THR A 33 4.99 10.13 7.90
N ASN A 34 5.66 11.18 8.33
CA ASN A 34 6.14 12.23 7.44
C ASN A 34 7.60 12.03 7.05
N ASN A 35 8.20 10.92 7.47
CA ASN A 35 9.59 10.61 7.17
C ASN A 35 9.70 9.29 6.40
N PRO A 36 9.96 9.34 5.08
CA PRO A 36 10.04 8.13 4.28
C PRO A 36 11.17 7.18 4.71
N LEU A 37 12.17 7.67 5.44
CA LEU A 37 13.26 6.84 5.93
C LEU A 37 12.81 5.87 7.02
N GLU A 38 11.67 6.13 7.67
CA GLU A 38 11.11 5.25 8.71
C GLU A 38 10.37 4.05 8.14
N VAL A 39 10.09 4.03 6.86
CA VAL A 39 9.23 3.01 6.24
C VAL A 39 9.77 1.60 6.43
N SER A 40 11.06 1.39 6.19
CA SER A 40 11.68 0.06 6.35
C SER A 40 11.55 -0.46 7.78
N GLU A 41 11.74 0.42 8.77
CA GLU A 41 11.61 0.05 10.18
C GLU A 41 10.16 -0.26 10.55
N LEU A 42 9.22 0.55 10.08
CA LEU A 42 7.80 0.31 10.31
C LEU A 42 7.37 -1.03 9.72
N LEU A 43 7.83 -1.37 8.53
CA LEU A 43 7.53 -2.65 7.89
C LEU A 43 8.17 -3.84 8.61
N ALA A 44 9.29 -3.62 9.28
CA ALA A 44 9.93 -4.65 10.09
C ALA A 44 9.16 -4.92 11.39
N GLN A 45 8.47 -3.91 11.91
CA GLN A 45 7.74 -3.99 13.18
C GLN A 45 6.29 -4.44 13.02
N LYS A 46 5.63 -4.04 11.93
CA LYS A 46 4.20 -4.26 11.73
C LYS A 46 3.92 -4.68 10.29
N LYS A 47 2.88 -5.49 10.12
CA LYS A 47 2.37 -5.82 8.80
C LYS A 47 1.26 -4.86 8.41
N PHE A 48 1.33 -4.33 7.20
CA PHE A 48 0.31 -3.44 6.65
C PHE A 48 -0.46 -4.11 5.52
N ASP A 49 -1.73 -3.73 5.39
CA ASP A 49 -2.61 -4.29 4.36
C ASP A 49 -2.68 -3.40 3.13
N VAL A 50 -2.45 -2.10 3.29
CA VAL A 50 -2.34 -1.13 2.20
C VAL A 50 -1.36 -0.04 2.62
N ILE A 51 -0.58 0.44 1.67
CA ILE A 51 0.33 1.57 1.89
C ILE A 51 -0.04 2.69 0.92
N VAL A 52 -0.22 3.90 1.44
CA VAL A 52 -0.51 5.10 0.66
C VAL A 52 0.70 6.02 0.78
N THR A 53 1.28 6.44 -0.33
CA THR A 53 2.47 7.30 -0.31
C THR A 53 2.39 8.41 -1.33
N ASP A 54 2.95 9.58 -0.99
CA ASP A 54 3.17 10.65 -1.96
C ASP A 54 4.35 10.27 -2.87
N LEU A 55 4.36 10.81 -4.07
CA LEU A 55 5.43 10.60 -5.05
C LEU A 55 6.61 11.54 -4.85
N LYS A 56 6.36 12.79 -4.51
CA LYS A 56 7.41 13.81 -4.36
C LYS A 56 7.63 14.17 -2.89
N MET A 57 8.77 13.76 -2.36
CA MET A 57 9.17 14.08 -0.99
C MET A 57 10.64 14.52 -0.98
N PRO A 58 11.02 15.47 -0.10
CA PRO A 58 12.36 16.07 -0.14
C PRO A 58 13.53 15.12 0.09
N ILE A 59 13.35 14.12 0.95
CA ILE A 59 14.45 13.23 1.37
C ILE A 59 14.53 12.01 0.46
N MET A 60 13.38 11.52 0.02
CA MET A 60 13.28 10.27 -0.72
C MET A 60 12.02 10.35 -1.58
N ASP A 61 12.11 10.15 -2.88
CA ASP A 61 10.91 10.21 -3.69
C ASP A 61 10.06 8.94 -3.54
N GLY A 62 8.80 9.02 -4.00
CA GLY A 62 7.85 7.92 -3.82
C GLY A 62 8.24 6.65 -4.55
N LEU A 63 9.00 6.75 -5.63
CA LEU A 63 9.46 5.57 -6.35
C LEU A 63 10.53 4.83 -5.56
N ASP A 64 11.40 5.56 -4.87
CA ASP A 64 12.38 4.96 -3.95
C ASP A 64 11.68 4.32 -2.76
N VAL A 65 10.59 4.94 -2.28
CA VAL A 65 9.77 4.37 -1.21
C VAL A 65 9.14 3.06 -1.67
N VAL A 66 8.61 3.02 -2.90
CA VAL A 66 8.06 1.80 -3.48
C VAL A 66 9.11 0.69 -3.51
N ASP A 67 10.32 1.01 -3.95
CA ASP A 67 11.43 0.04 -3.98
C ASP A 67 11.75 -0.48 -2.58
N ALA A 68 11.82 0.41 -1.59
CA ALA A 68 12.08 0.03 -0.19
C ALA A 68 10.98 -0.87 0.36
N ILE A 69 9.73 -0.57 0.06
CA ILE A 69 8.60 -1.40 0.48
C ILE A 69 8.70 -2.79 -0.15
N ARG A 70 8.97 -2.86 -1.46
CA ARG A 70 9.02 -4.13 -2.18
C ARG A 70 10.13 -5.05 -1.68
N LYS A 71 11.20 -4.50 -1.14
CA LYS A 71 12.27 -5.29 -0.51
C LYS A 71 11.83 -5.97 0.78
N LYS A 72 10.86 -5.38 1.48
CA LYS A 72 10.35 -5.90 2.75
C LYS A 72 9.04 -6.68 2.59
N ASP A 73 8.22 -6.29 1.64
CA ASP A 73 6.91 -6.91 1.39
C ASP A 73 6.62 -6.85 -0.10
N GLU A 74 6.66 -7.99 -0.76
CA GLU A 74 6.45 -8.10 -2.20
C GLU A 74 4.99 -7.93 -2.60
N LEU A 75 4.08 -8.12 -1.66
CA LEU A 75 2.66 -8.30 -1.97
C LEU A 75 1.77 -7.11 -1.59
N VAL A 76 2.13 -6.35 -0.55
CA VAL A 76 1.26 -5.27 -0.05
C VAL A 76 0.94 -4.28 -1.17
N PRO A 77 -0.35 -3.95 -1.38
CA PRO A 77 -0.70 -2.97 -2.42
C PRO A 77 -0.30 -1.57 -2.01
N ILE A 78 0.22 -0.82 -2.98
CA ILE A 78 0.72 0.54 -2.78
C ILE A 78 -0.11 1.48 -3.65
N ILE A 79 -0.70 2.50 -3.02
CA ILE A 79 -1.44 3.56 -3.70
C ILE A 79 -0.59 4.82 -3.67
N ILE A 80 -0.34 5.42 -4.83
CA ILE A 80 0.41 6.66 -4.93
C ILE A 80 -0.58 7.82 -5.02
N ILE A 81 -0.41 8.83 -4.16
CA ILE A 81 -1.21 10.06 -4.18
C ILE A 81 -0.25 11.23 -4.32
N THR A 82 -0.39 12.02 -5.39
CA THR A 82 0.55 13.10 -5.64
C THR A 82 -0.09 14.29 -6.37
N ALA A 83 0.42 15.49 -6.09
CA ALA A 83 0.09 16.70 -6.82
C ALA A 83 0.88 16.81 -8.13
N TYR A 84 1.93 16.02 -8.27
CA TYR A 84 2.86 16.09 -9.39
C TYR A 84 2.64 14.96 -10.39
N GLY A 85 1.35 14.71 -10.71
CA GLY A 85 0.96 13.66 -11.62
C GLY A 85 1.37 13.95 -13.05
N SER A 86 1.95 12.96 -13.71
CA SER A 86 2.18 12.94 -15.14
C SER A 86 1.94 11.53 -15.64
N ILE A 87 1.71 11.40 -16.94
CA ILE A 87 1.54 10.07 -17.56
C ILE A 87 2.80 9.24 -17.34
N GLU A 88 3.97 9.86 -17.50
CA GLU A 88 5.25 9.18 -17.33
C GLU A 88 5.46 8.67 -15.91
N SER A 89 5.16 9.51 -14.90
CA SER A 89 5.25 9.11 -13.49
C SER A 89 4.30 7.97 -13.16
N ALA A 90 3.08 8.04 -13.69
CA ALA A 90 2.08 7.00 -13.47
C ALA A 90 2.52 5.67 -14.07
N GLU A 91 3.02 5.69 -15.31
CA GLU A 91 3.52 4.49 -15.98
C GLU A 91 4.68 3.86 -15.22
N GLU A 92 5.61 4.67 -14.74
CA GLU A 92 6.76 4.19 -13.98
C GLU A 92 6.32 3.58 -12.65
N ALA A 93 5.37 4.22 -11.95
CA ALA A 93 4.82 3.69 -10.70
C ALA A 93 4.16 2.32 -10.92
N VAL A 94 3.38 2.18 -11.98
CA VAL A 94 2.73 0.91 -12.32
C VAL A 94 3.78 -0.17 -12.62
N LYS A 95 4.83 0.17 -13.36
CA LYS A 95 5.94 -0.76 -13.66
C LYS A 95 6.63 -1.24 -12.39
N LYS A 96 6.72 -0.39 -11.38
CA LYS A 96 7.31 -0.74 -10.08
C LYS A 96 6.34 -1.47 -9.16
N GLY A 97 5.10 -1.67 -9.60
CA GLY A 97 4.13 -2.46 -8.88
C GLY A 97 3.15 -1.68 -8.03
N ALA A 98 2.96 -0.39 -8.29
CA ALA A 98 1.90 0.37 -7.62
C ALA A 98 0.54 -0.18 -8.02
N PHE A 99 -0.37 -0.28 -7.05
CA PHE A 99 -1.73 -0.76 -7.28
C PHE A 99 -2.60 0.30 -7.94
N ASP A 100 -2.46 1.57 -7.51
CA ASP A 100 -3.25 2.67 -8.03
C ASP A 100 -2.47 3.97 -7.94
N TYR A 101 -2.93 4.98 -8.67
CA TYR A 101 -2.28 6.27 -8.77
C TYR A 101 -3.37 7.36 -8.76
N ILE A 102 -3.34 8.22 -7.75
CA ILE A 102 -4.35 9.26 -7.52
C ILE A 102 -3.68 10.61 -7.53
N THR A 103 -4.25 11.57 -8.27
CA THR A 103 -3.73 12.94 -8.31
C THR A 103 -4.45 13.82 -7.28
N LYS A 104 -3.70 14.71 -6.62
CA LYS A 104 -4.26 15.73 -5.75
C LYS A 104 -4.73 16.92 -6.60
N PRO A 105 -5.83 17.60 -6.27
CA PRO A 105 -6.75 17.26 -5.18
C PRO A 105 -7.62 16.04 -5.53
N PHE A 106 -7.95 15.25 -4.54
CA PHE A 106 -8.78 14.06 -4.72
C PHE A 106 -10.06 14.18 -3.91
N ARG A 107 -11.08 13.43 -4.31
CA ARG A 107 -12.31 13.32 -3.53
C ARG A 107 -12.15 12.24 -2.47
N GLN A 108 -12.80 12.45 -1.33
CA GLN A 108 -12.82 11.48 -0.24
C GLN A 108 -13.23 10.08 -0.74
N GLU A 109 -14.28 10.02 -1.55
CA GLU A 109 -14.80 8.77 -2.10
C GLU A 109 -13.76 8.06 -2.98
N GLN A 110 -12.98 8.81 -3.74
CA GLN A 110 -11.93 8.24 -4.59
C GLN A 110 -10.87 7.52 -3.76
N LEU A 111 -10.44 8.14 -2.65
CA LEU A 111 -9.48 7.52 -1.74
C LEU A 111 -10.07 6.26 -1.10
N LEU A 112 -11.30 6.35 -0.60
CA LEU A 112 -11.95 5.23 0.07
C LEU A 112 -12.16 4.04 -0.86
N ILE A 113 -12.57 4.30 -2.10
CA ILE A 113 -12.77 3.26 -3.11
C ILE A 113 -11.42 2.60 -3.45
N SER A 114 -10.38 3.39 -3.66
CA SER A 114 -9.06 2.85 -4.01
C SER A 114 -8.52 1.94 -2.91
N ILE A 115 -8.62 2.36 -1.65
CA ILE A 115 -8.17 1.55 -0.51
C ILE A 115 -8.99 0.26 -0.40
N LYS A 116 -10.32 0.35 -0.55
CA LYS A 116 -11.19 -0.82 -0.49
C LYS A 116 -10.84 -1.84 -1.59
N ARG A 117 -10.62 -1.37 -2.80
CA ARG A 117 -10.21 -2.23 -3.92
C ARG A 117 -8.86 -2.88 -3.68
N ALA A 118 -7.93 -2.12 -3.12
CA ALA A 118 -6.60 -2.64 -2.77
C ALA A 118 -6.70 -3.73 -1.71
N LEU A 119 -7.52 -3.51 -0.68
CA LEU A 119 -7.74 -4.49 0.38
C LEU A 119 -8.38 -5.78 -0.16
N ASP A 120 -9.40 -5.65 -1.00
CA ASP A 120 -10.07 -6.79 -1.59
C ASP A 120 -9.09 -7.60 -2.45
N TRP A 121 -8.28 -6.92 -3.26
CA TRP A 121 -7.24 -7.56 -4.07
C TRP A 121 -6.23 -8.29 -3.19
N TYR A 122 -5.74 -7.63 -2.13
CA TYR A 122 -4.73 -8.18 -1.24
C TYR A 122 -5.22 -9.45 -0.55
N ASN A 123 -6.43 -9.40 -0.01
CA ASN A 123 -7.03 -10.54 0.67
C ASN A 123 -7.23 -11.72 -0.28
N LEU A 124 -7.72 -11.45 -1.49
CA LEU A 124 -7.90 -12.47 -2.52
C LEU A 124 -6.56 -13.09 -2.94
N LYS A 125 -5.53 -12.27 -3.09
CA LYS A 125 -4.19 -12.72 -3.47
C LYS A 125 -3.57 -13.60 -2.38
N LYS A 126 -3.71 -13.21 -1.12
CA LYS A 126 -3.22 -14.03 0.01
C LYS A 126 -3.93 -15.38 0.06
N ASP A 127 -5.24 -15.38 -0.12
CA ASP A 127 -6.03 -16.61 -0.11
C ASP A 127 -5.62 -17.52 -1.27
N TYR A 128 -5.42 -16.96 -2.45
CA TYR A 128 -4.96 -17.71 -3.62
C TYR A 128 -3.60 -18.36 -3.37
N LEU A 129 -2.65 -17.62 -2.82
CA LEU A 129 -1.30 -18.13 -2.57
C LEU A 129 -1.32 -19.22 -1.50
N GLU A 130 -2.14 -19.07 -0.47
CA GLU A 130 -2.29 -20.09 0.57
C GLU A 130 -2.91 -21.37 0.02
N LEU A 131 -3.95 -21.25 -0.81
CA LEU A 131 -4.59 -22.39 -1.44
C LEU A 131 -3.61 -23.10 -2.40
N LYS A 132 -2.86 -22.36 -3.18
CA LYS A 132 -1.85 -22.90 -4.08
C LYS A 132 -0.78 -23.71 -3.31
N LYS A 133 -0.35 -23.16 -2.18
CA LYS A 133 0.61 -23.84 -1.30
C LYS A 133 0.06 -25.15 -0.77
N LYS A 134 -1.19 -25.16 -0.30
CA LYS A 134 -1.85 -26.38 0.19
C LYS A 134 -2.00 -27.42 -0.91
N LEU A 135 -2.35 -27.00 -2.10
CA LEU A 135 -2.48 -27.90 -3.25
C LEU A 135 -1.14 -28.54 -3.62
N THR A 136 -0.07 -27.76 -3.65
CA THR A 136 1.28 -28.25 -3.93
C THR A 136 1.71 -29.29 -2.88
N GLN A 137 1.47 -29.01 -1.62
CA GLN A 137 1.78 -29.94 -0.53
C GLN A 137 0.98 -31.24 -0.63
N ALA A 138 -0.29 -31.16 -1.01
CA ALA A 138 -1.15 -32.33 -1.20
C ALA A 138 -0.63 -33.21 -2.35
N ILE A 139 -0.22 -32.60 -3.45
CA ILE A 139 0.34 -33.31 -4.61
C ILE A 139 1.66 -34.01 -4.22
N GLU A 140 2.55 -33.31 -3.53
CA GLU A 140 3.82 -33.87 -3.06
C GLU A 140 3.62 -35.05 -2.12
N THR A 141 2.64 -34.96 -1.22
CA THR A 141 2.31 -36.04 -0.30
C THR A 141 1.79 -37.24 -1.04
N THR A 142 0.93 -37.04 -2.06
CA THR A 142 0.39 -38.12 -2.89
C THR A 142 1.48 -38.82 -3.69
N GLU A 143 2.44 -38.07 -4.26
CA GLU A 143 3.56 -38.63 -5.01
C GLU A 143 4.49 -39.47 -4.13
N LYS A 144 4.62 -39.14 -2.87
CA LYS A 144 5.46 -39.87 -1.92
C LYS A 144 4.80 -41.14 -1.38
N SER A 145 3.52 -41.28 -1.60
CA SER A 145 2.79 -42.47 -1.20
C SER A 145 2.91 -43.56 -2.26
#